data_71deeeb2948e89373e91cab89f85ccae
#
_entry.id   71deeeb2948e89373e91cab89f85ccae
#
_cell.length_a   1.000
_cell.length_b   1.000
_cell.length_c   1.000
_cell.angle_alpha   90.00
_cell.angle_beta   90.00
_cell.angle_gamma   90.00
#
_symmetry.space_group_name_H-M   'P 1'
#
loop_
_entity.id
_entity.type
_entity.pdbx_description
1 polymer ?
#
loop_
_entity_poly.entity_id
_entity_poly.type
_entity_poly.pdbx_seq_one_letter_code
_entity_poly.pdbx_strand_id
1 'polypeptide(L)'
;MRTKALTSCLFLIACIAGAETRTATVQDPRPLAEAIDFLERVYNIPITYEDPPYVHASEVADVTAQVTRSSMGRRILVPRGGSLSFAYEVTDAPRTKDAARLAASVALGSLLASYQTAGAGAKFTLIPESIPLHVVPAQFTDQFGHLQNLKPILDTSVSLPAEERTAAKLVNDVCDALSRRWGLIVTPGNLPYGLLASHKTKLSVSDMTARSVLDRLFAEMGTPLSWHLYHDPGLNWYVLNIHLVEPAGKEE
;
A
#
# COMPACT_ATOMS: atom_id res chain seq x y z
N MET A 1 -42.38 -0.98 60.78
CA MET A 1 -42.01 0.02 59.76
C MET A 1 -40.97 -0.63 58.84
N ARG A 2 -41.35 -0.93 57.61
CA ARG A 2 -40.46 -1.50 56.57
C ARG A 2 -40.18 -0.44 55.52
N THR A 3 -38.97 0.05 55.49
CA THR A 3 -38.48 1.04 54.46
C THR A 3 -38.17 0.30 53.17
N LYS A 4 -38.86 0.61 52.08
CA LYS A 4 -38.56 0.13 50.74
C LYS A 4 -37.52 1.06 50.14
N ALA A 5 -36.35 0.52 49.82
CA ALA A 5 -35.33 1.19 49.00
C ALA A 5 -35.72 1.10 47.54
N LEU A 6 -35.94 2.25 46.88
CA LEU A 6 -36.10 2.38 45.43
C LEU A 6 -34.69 2.39 44.81
N THR A 7 -34.36 1.33 44.11
CA THR A 7 -33.13 1.29 43.26
C THR A 7 -33.46 1.91 41.91
N SER A 8 -32.94 3.13 41.67
CA SER A 8 -33.08 3.82 40.40
C SER A 8 -32.02 3.27 39.44
N CYS A 9 -32.46 2.47 38.46
CA CYS A 9 -31.61 2.02 37.35
C CYS A 9 -31.46 3.18 36.34
N LEU A 10 -30.30 3.83 36.35
CA LEU A 10 -29.94 4.79 35.33
C LEU A 10 -29.52 3.98 34.08
N PHE A 11 -30.40 3.93 33.06
CA PHE A 11 -30.03 3.45 31.72
C PHE A 11 -29.17 4.51 31.02
N LEU A 12 -27.86 4.27 30.97
CA LEU A 12 -26.96 5.02 30.11
C LEU A 12 -27.25 4.56 28.66
N ILE A 13 -28.01 5.33 27.91
CA ILE A 13 -28.13 5.18 26.45
C ILE A 13 -26.82 5.70 25.87
N ALA A 14 -25.86 4.80 25.62
CA ALA A 14 -24.73 5.11 24.81
C ALA A 14 -25.26 5.33 23.37
N CYS A 15 -25.29 6.58 22.91
CA CYS A 15 -25.42 6.87 21.50
C CYS A 15 -24.24 6.22 20.77
N ILE A 16 -24.45 5.04 20.21
CA ILE A 16 -23.54 4.44 19.24
C ILE A 16 -23.69 5.33 18.00
N ALA A 17 -22.73 6.23 17.77
CA ALA A 17 -22.60 6.89 16.47
C ALA A 17 -22.46 5.76 15.44
N GLY A 18 -23.53 5.54 14.66
CA GLY A 18 -23.60 4.44 13.71
C GLY A 18 -22.54 4.63 12.63
N ALA A 19 -21.69 3.64 12.41
CA ALA A 19 -20.86 3.59 11.22
C ALA A 19 -21.77 3.40 10.01
N GLU A 20 -21.60 4.23 8.99
CA GLU A 20 -22.32 4.12 7.72
C GLU A 20 -21.47 3.31 6.74
N THR A 21 -22.04 2.26 6.17
CA THR A 21 -21.37 1.52 5.08
C THR A 21 -21.61 2.25 3.76
N ARG A 22 -20.52 2.58 3.07
CA ARG A 22 -20.53 3.19 1.74
C ARG A 22 -19.85 2.28 0.73
N THR A 23 -20.13 2.50 -0.55
CA THR A 23 -19.47 1.82 -1.66
C THR A 23 -18.68 2.85 -2.46
N ALA A 24 -17.42 2.53 -2.74
CA ALA A 24 -16.59 3.26 -3.69
C ALA A 24 -16.35 2.41 -4.93
N THR A 25 -16.15 3.07 -6.06
CA THR A 25 -15.73 2.44 -7.31
C THR A 25 -14.57 3.24 -7.88
N VAL A 26 -13.48 2.54 -8.18
CA VAL A 26 -12.29 3.09 -8.82
C VAL A 26 -12.15 2.48 -10.20
N GLN A 27 -11.52 3.22 -11.12
CA GLN A 27 -11.19 2.72 -12.46
C GLN A 27 -9.79 3.17 -12.83
N ASP A 28 -8.86 2.23 -12.85
CA ASP A 28 -7.43 2.49 -13.03
C ASP A 28 -6.73 1.28 -13.66
N PRO A 29 -5.57 1.43 -14.31
CA PRO A 29 -4.69 0.32 -14.66
C PRO A 29 -4.26 -0.52 -13.44
N ARG A 30 -4.24 0.06 -12.25
CA ARG A 30 -3.98 -0.62 -10.97
C ARG A 30 -5.12 -0.36 -9.97
N PRO A 31 -6.33 -0.93 -10.22
CA PRO A 31 -7.50 -0.56 -9.43
C PRO A 31 -7.36 -0.87 -7.94
N LEU A 32 -6.54 -1.89 -7.59
CA LEU A 32 -6.27 -2.20 -6.18
C LEU A 32 -5.40 -1.12 -5.52
N ALA A 33 -4.37 -0.61 -6.22
CA ALA A 33 -3.53 0.47 -5.71
C ALA A 33 -4.34 1.76 -5.49
N GLU A 34 -5.17 2.15 -6.48
CA GLU A 34 -6.04 3.33 -6.38
C GLU A 34 -7.06 3.20 -5.24
N ALA A 35 -7.63 2.00 -5.04
CA ALA A 35 -8.54 1.73 -3.93
C ALA A 35 -7.81 1.81 -2.56
N ILE A 36 -6.55 1.40 -2.50
CA ILE A 36 -5.70 1.52 -1.31
C ILE A 36 -5.43 3.00 -1.00
N ASP A 37 -5.07 3.81 -2.00
CA ASP A 37 -4.89 5.26 -1.84
C ASP A 37 -6.17 5.93 -1.33
N PHE A 38 -7.32 5.50 -1.85
CA PHE A 38 -8.60 5.97 -1.36
C PHE A 38 -8.80 5.65 0.13
N LEU A 39 -8.59 4.40 0.54
CA LEU A 39 -8.75 3.97 1.93
C LEU A 39 -7.72 4.63 2.87
N GLU A 40 -6.49 4.84 2.39
CA GLU A 40 -5.46 5.57 3.12
C GLU A 40 -5.93 6.98 3.48
N ARG A 41 -6.49 7.72 2.52
CA ARG A 41 -7.07 9.04 2.75
C ARG A 41 -8.28 9.02 3.69
N VAL A 42 -9.20 8.06 3.50
CA VAL A 42 -10.42 7.93 4.33
C VAL A 42 -10.09 7.67 5.80
N TYR A 43 -9.13 6.78 6.05
CA TYR A 43 -8.78 6.39 7.42
C TYR A 43 -7.62 7.18 8.00
N ASN A 44 -6.90 7.96 7.18
CA ASN A 44 -5.67 8.68 7.54
C ASN A 44 -4.64 7.76 8.23
N ILE A 45 -4.44 6.59 7.64
CA ILE A 45 -3.51 5.54 8.10
C ILE A 45 -2.62 5.14 6.94
N PRO A 46 -1.27 5.12 7.10
CA PRO A 46 -0.38 4.65 6.05
C PRO A 46 -0.70 3.21 5.63
N ILE A 47 -0.92 3.01 4.34
CA ILE A 47 -1.21 1.70 3.74
C ILE A 47 -0.30 1.52 2.53
N THR A 48 0.59 0.54 2.58
CA THR A 48 1.52 0.30 1.49
C THR A 48 1.00 -0.75 0.51
N TYR A 49 1.52 -0.69 -0.70
CA TYR A 49 1.14 -1.59 -1.77
C TYR A 49 2.35 -2.08 -2.57
N GLU A 50 2.34 -3.34 -3.00
CA GLU A 50 3.32 -3.92 -3.91
C GLU A 50 2.63 -4.61 -5.09
N ASP A 51 3.05 -4.28 -6.32
CA ASP A 51 2.62 -5.00 -7.51
C ASP A 51 3.20 -6.42 -7.56
N PRO A 52 2.45 -7.40 -8.08
CA PRO A 52 3.02 -8.65 -8.57
C PRO A 52 3.79 -8.40 -9.88
N PRO A 53 4.63 -9.33 -10.35
CA PRO A 53 5.14 -9.29 -11.71
C PRO A 53 3.99 -9.55 -12.70
N TYR A 54 3.70 -8.61 -13.59
CA TYR A 54 2.72 -8.77 -14.66
C TYR A 54 3.38 -9.44 -15.86
N VAL A 55 3.34 -10.75 -15.92
CA VAL A 55 4.00 -11.55 -16.98
C VAL A 55 3.02 -12.25 -17.93
N HIS A 56 1.76 -12.44 -17.51
CA HIS A 56 0.74 -13.05 -18.36
C HIS A 56 0.11 -12.02 -19.30
N ALA A 57 -0.06 -12.38 -20.57
CA ALA A 57 -0.58 -11.47 -21.60
C ALA A 57 -1.98 -10.92 -21.31
N SER A 58 -2.81 -11.62 -20.54
CA SER A 58 -4.15 -11.13 -20.17
C SER A 58 -4.10 -10.01 -19.12
N GLU A 59 -3.00 -9.88 -18.36
CA GLU A 59 -2.85 -8.89 -17.29
C GLU A 59 -2.25 -7.58 -17.77
N VAL A 60 -1.82 -7.51 -19.03
CA VAL A 60 -1.21 -6.32 -19.62
C VAL A 60 -1.99 -5.80 -20.82
N ALA A 61 -1.93 -4.51 -21.04
CA ALA A 61 -2.46 -3.83 -22.21
C ALA A 61 -1.34 -3.09 -22.94
N ASP A 62 -1.34 -3.17 -24.27
CA ASP A 62 -0.43 -2.39 -25.11
C ASP A 62 -1.08 -1.04 -25.42
N VAL A 63 -0.53 0.01 -24.87
CA VAL A 63 -0.99 1.39 -25.06
C VAL A 63 -0.08 2.22 -25.98
N THR A 64 0.82 1.56 -26.71
CA THR A 64 1.80 2.21 -27.59
C THR A 64 1.16 3.19 -28.57
N ALA A 65 0.02 2.82 -29.15
CA ALA A 65 -0.70 3.68 -30.10
C ALA A 65 -1.35 4.92 -29.46
N GLN A 66 -1.59 4.89 -28.15
CA GLN A 66 -2.23 5.98 -27.40
C GLN A 66 -1.20 7.01 -26.91
N VAL A 67 0.05 6.61 -26.74
CA VAL A 67 1.17 7.44 -26.26
C VAL A 67 1.93 7.99 -27.45
N THR A 68 1.43 9.06 -28.03
CA THR A 68 1.65 9.49 -29.42
C THR A 68 3.04 10.01 -29.79
N ARG A 69 4.05 10.09 -28.97
CA ARG A 69 5.26 10.86 -29.41
C ARG A 69 6.62 10.24 -29.18
N SER A 70 6.76 9.10 -28.58
CA SER A 70 8.09 8.70 -28.13
C SER A 70 8.38 7.21 -28.04
N SER A 71 7.64 6.34 -28.69
CA SER A 71 7.91 4.91 -28.51
C SER A 71 9.24 4.45 -29.10
N MET A 72 9.97 5.29 -29.86
CA MET A 72 11.25 4.90 -30.51
C MET A 72 11.31 3.38 -30.85
N GLY A 73 10.19 2.83 -31.33
CA GLY A 73 10.05 1.41 -31.65
C GLY A 73 9.85 0.48 -30.44
N ARG A 74 9.68 0.99 -29.22
CA ARG A 74 9.37 0.17 -28.02
C ARG A 74 7.87 0.08 -27.79
N ARG A 75 7.42 -1.10 -27.36
CA ARG A 75 6.05 -1.30 -26.88
C ARG A 75 5.91 -0.69 -25.48
N ILE A 76 4.82 0.03 -25.27
CA ILE A 76 4.44 0.56 -23.96
C ILE A 76 3.36 -0.35 -23.41
N LEU A 77 3.73 -1.16 -22.42
CA LEU A 77 2.83 -2.07 -21.74
C LEU A 77 2.48 -1.49 -20.38
N VAL A 78 1.20 -1.58 -20.03
CA VAL A 78 0.69 -1.21 -18.70
C VAL A 78 -0.14 -2.35 -18.14
N PRO A 79 -0.32 -2.46 -16.83
CA PRO A 79 -1.30 -3.37 -16.27
C PRO A 79 -2.68 -3.11 -16.89
N ARG A 80 -3.42 -4.17 -17.18
CA ARG A 80 -4.70 -4.04 -17.90
C ARG A 80 -5.76 -3.33 -17.06
N GLY A 81 -5.73 -3.53 -15.75
CA GLY A 81 -6.63 -2.89 -14.82
C GLY A 81 -8.10 -3.13 -15.07
N GLY A 82 -8.91 -2.17 -14.64
CA GLY A 82 -10.35 -2.20 -14.79
C GLY A 82 -11.07 -1.43 -13.69
N SER A 83 -12.36 -1.69 -13.56
CA SER A 83 -13.20 -1.13 -12.49
C SER A 83 -13.22 -2.06 -11.28
N LEU A 84 -13.08 -1.50 -10.08
CA LEU A 84 -13.16 -2.21 -8.82
C LEU A 84 -14.10 -1.48 -7.86
N SER A 85 -15.15 -2.18 -7.42
CA SER A 85 -16.11 -1.66 -6.44
C SER A 85 -15.91 -2.39 -5.12
N PHE A 86 -15.92 -1.65 -4.00
CA PHE A 86 -15.73 -2.19 -2.66
C PHE A 86 -16.50 -1.40 -1.62
N ALA A 87 -16.85 -2.06 -0.51
CA ALA A 87 -17.52 -1.45 0.61
C ALA A 87 -16.52 -1.00 1.68
N TYR A 88 -16.80 0.12 2.34
CA TYR A 88 -16.01 0.65 3.45
C TYR A 88 -16.92 1.38 4.46
N GLU A 89 -16.46 1.54 5.69
CA GLU A 89 -17.22 2.19 6.74
C GLU A 89 -16.74 3.62 6.98
N VAL A 90 -17.69 4.54 7.07
CA VAL A 90 -17.46 5.94 7.45
C VAL A 90 -18.11 6.21 8.81
N THR A 91 -17.46 7.01 9.63
CA THR A 91 -18.03 7.53 10.89
C THR A 91 -17.65 9.00 11.04
N ASP A 92 -18.60 9.82 11.48
CA ASP A 92 -18.37 11.23 11.77
C ASP A 92 -17.59 11.44 13.08
N ALA A 93 -17.52 10.42 13.93
CA ALA A 93 -16.78 10.50 15.17
C ALA A 93 -15.26 10.39 14.92
N PRO A 94 -14.43 11.26 15.54
CA PRO A 94 -12.99 11.15 15.44
C PRO A 94 -12.54 9.79 16.00
N ARG A 95 -11.78 9.04 15.18
CA ARG A 95 -11.24 7.73 15.58
C ARG A 95 -9.89 7.90 16.27
N THR A 96 -9.66 7.11 17.31
CA THR A 96 -8.29 6.90 17.79
C THR A 96 -7.47 6.22 16.68
N LYS A 97 -6.14 6.34 16.71
CA LYS A 97 -5.26 5.68 15.71
C LYS A 97 -5.51 4.17 15.63
N ASP A 98 -5.73 3.51 16.77
CA ASP A 98 -6.00 2.07 16.79
C ASP A 98 -7.37 1.72 16.20
N ALA A 99 -8.39 2.53 16.48
CA ALA A 99 -9.73 2.34 15.90
C ALA A 99 -9.72 2.60 14.38
N ALA A 100 -8.98 3.61 13.91
CA ALA A 100 -8.79 3.88 12.50
C ALA A 100 -8.05 2.73 11.80
N ARG A 101 -6.99 2.20 12.41
CA ARG A 101 -6.24 1.05 11.90
C ARG A 101 -7.10 -0.20 11.79
N LEU A 102 -7.90 -0.49 12.82
CA LEU A 102 -8.80 -1.65 12.80
C LEU A 102 -9.83 -1.50 11.67
N ALA A 103 -10.46 -0.33 11.53
CA ALA A 103 -11.43 -0.07 10.48
C ALA A 103 -10.79 -0.15 9.08
N ALA A 104 -9.58 0.39 8.89
CA ALA A 104 -8.82 0.26 7.65
C ALA A 104 -8.51 -1.22 7.34
N SER A 105 -8.11 -2.02 8.34
CA SER A 105 -7.84 -3.45 8.15
C SER A 105 -9.09 -4.22 7.71
N VAL A 106 -10.26 -3.91 8.28
CA VAL A 106 -11.53 -4.53 7.89
C VAL A 106 -11.90 -4.14 6.46
N ALA A 107 -11.79 -2.85 6.12
CA ALA A 107 -12.06 -2.36 4.77
C ALA A 107 -11.11 -2.98 3.72
N LEU A 108 -9.82 -3.10 4.04
CA LEU A 108 -8.84 -3.79 3.20
C LEU A 108 -9.19 -5.27 2.99
N GLY A 109 -9.64 -5.97 4.02
CA GLY A 109 -10.13 -7.34 3.89
C GLY A 109 -11.29 -7.45 2.89
N SER A 110 -12.27 -6.55 2.99
CA SER A 110 -13.40 -6.45 2.04
C SER A 110 -12.93 -6.11 0.62
N LEU A 111 -12.02 -5.14 0.49
CA LEU A 111 -11.42 -4.75 -0.78
C LEU A 111 -10.71 -5.93 -1.47
N LEU A 112 -9.87 -6.66 -0.74
CA LEU A 112 -9.14 -7.82 -1.28
C LEU A 112 -10.09 -8.95 -1.71
N ALA A 113 -11.16 -9.20 -0.97
CA ALA A 113 -12.20 -10.15 -1.35
C ALA A 113 -12.91 -9.73 -2.65
N SER A 114 -13.27 -8.44 -2.77
CA SER A 114 -13.87 -7.87 -3.98
C SER A 114 -12.94 -7.98 -5.19
N TYR A 115 -11.65 -7.68 -5.01
CA TYR A 115 -10.62 -7.79 -6.06
C TYR A 115 -10.48 -9.23 -6.58
N GLN A 116 -10.45 -10.21 -5.68
CA GLN A 116 -10.40 -11.63 -6.07
C GLN A 116 -11.66 -12.09 -6.80
N THR A 117 -12.83 -11.63 -6.36
CA THR A 117 -14.12 -11.95 -7.00
C THR A 117 -14.22 -11.36 -8.41
N ALA A 118 -13.58 -10.20 -8.65
CA ALA A 118 -13.51 -9.59 -9.97
C ALA A 118 -12.66 -10.37 -10.99
N GLY A 119 -12.06 -11.50 -10.59
CA GLY A 119 -11.29 -12.38 -11.47
C GLY A 119 -9.87 -11.88 -11.76
N ALA A 120 -9.32 -11.08 -10.85
CA ALA A 120 -7.94 -10.63 -10.95
C ALA A 120 -6.95 -11.80 -10.86
N GLY A 121 -5.94 -11.82 -11.73
CA GLY A 121 -4.99 -12.94 -11.84
C GLY A 121 -4.07 -13.10 -10.64
N ALA A 122 -3.76 -12.02 -9.92
CA ALA A 122 -2.91 -12.04 -8.73
C ALA A 122 -3.72 -12.13 -7.44
N LYS A 123 -3.14 -12.79 -6.42
CA LYS A 123 -3.72 -12.79 -5.07
C LYS A 123 -2.86 -11.98 -4.13
N PHE A 124 -3.52 -11.23 -3.26
CA PHE A 124 -2.88 -10.39 -2.26
C PHE A 124 -3.21 -10.84 -0.84
N THR A 125 -2.35 -10.48 0.07
CA THR A 125 -2.55 -10.65 1.51
C THR A 125 -2.29 -9.34 2.25
N LEU A 126 -2.97 -9.17 3.37
CA LEU A 126 -2.75 -8.07 4.29
C LEU A 126 -1.81 -8.53 5.40
N ILE A 127 -0.79 -7.72 5.72
CA ILE A 127 0.03 -7.87 6.92
C ILE A 127 -0.46 -6.83 7.93
N PRO A 128 -1.32 -7.23 8.88
CA PRO A 128 -2.05 -6.27 9.73
C PRO A 128 -1.29 -5.87 11.01
N GLU A 129 -0.19 -6.52 11.32
CA GLU A 129 0.49 -6.40 12.63
C GLU A 129 1.43 -5.20 12.71
N SER A 130 1.69 -4.54 11.57
CA SER A 130 2.58 -3.39 11.45
C SER A 130 1.81 -2.07 11.22
N ILE A 131 2.48 -0.96 11.45
CA ILE A 131 2.12 0.36 10.94
C ILE A 131 3.35 0.81 10.14
N PRO A 132 3.22 1.00 8.83
CA PRO A 132 2.01 0.97 7.98
C PRO A 132 1.37 -0.42 7.84
N LEU A 133 0.10 -0.46 7.39
CA LEU A 133 -0.55 -1.69 6.94
C LEU A 133 0.02 -2.07 5.56
N HIS A 134 0.37 -3.34 5.34
CA HIS A 134 0.97 -3.75 4.07
C HIS A 134 0.05 -4.67 3.28
N VAL A 135 -0.29 -4.26 2.05
CA VAL A 135 -0.94 -5.10 1.05
C VAL A 135 0.12 -5.63 0.09
N VAL A 136 0.37 -6.92 0.15
CA VAL A 136 1.46 -7.56 -0.59
C VAL A 136 0.94 -8.69 -1.47
N PRO A 137 1.55 -8.91 -2.66
CA PRO A 137 1.18 -10.01 -3.53
C PRO A 137 1.66 -11.33 -2.93
N ALA A 138 0.72 -12.30 -2.82
CA ALA A 138 1.00 -13.67 -2.37
C ALA A 138 1.13 -14.65 -3.53
N GLN A 139 0.42 -14.38 -4.64
CA GLN A 139 0.47 -15.19 -5.86
C GLN A 139 0.38 -14.28 -7.08
N PHE A 140 0.95 -14.74 -8.19
CA PHE A 140 0.86 -14.09 -9.50
C PHE A 140 0.55 -15.12 -10.59
N THR A 141 0.10 -14.66 -11.74
CA THR A 141 -0.15 -15.52 -12.91
C THR A 141 1.12 -15.59 -13.75
N ASP A 142 1.66 -16.81 -13.96
CA ASP A 142 2.81 -17.01 -14.83
C ASP A 142 2.45 -16.83 -16.33
N GLN A 143 3.44 -16.86 -17.20
CA GLN A 143 3.24 -16.69 -18.64
C GLN A 143 2.32 -17.74 -19.29
N PHE A 144 2.06 -18.85 -18.61
CA PHE A 144 1.19 -19.94 -19.07
C PHE A 144 -0.23 -19.85 -18.48
N GLY A 145 -0.50 -18.87 -17.62
CA GLY A 145 -1.79 -18.68 -16.97
C GLY A 145 -1.96 -19.45 -15.65
N HIS A 146 -0.89 -20.02 -15.10
CA HIS A 146 -0.95 -20.73 -13.81
C HIS A 146 -0.63 -19.81 -12.65
N LEU A 147 -1.37 -19.92 -11.55
CA LEU A 147 -1.07 -19.23 -10.31
C LEU A 147 0.18 -19.83 -9.64
N GLN A 148 1.16 -18.99 -9.38
CA GLN A 148 2.40 -19.31 -8.70
C GLN A 148 2.49 -18.55 -7.38
N ASN A 149 3.06 -19.18 -6.35
CA ASN A 149 3.36 -18.50 -5.10
C ASN A 149 4.45 -17.45 -5.33
N LEU A 150 4.31 -16.30 -4.71
CA LEU A 150 5.23 -15.18 -4.82
C LEU A 150 5.80 -14.84 -3.44
N LYS A 151 7.12 -14.67 -3.39
CA LYS A 151 7.76 -13.96 -2.29
C LYS A 151 7.85 -12.49 -2.69
N PRO A 152 7.22 -11.56 -1.96
CA PRO A 152 7.30 -10.13 -2.26
C PRO A 152 8.77 -9.64 -2.31
N ILE A 153 9.07 -8.72 -3.22
CA ILE A 153 10.45 -8.23 -3.41
C ILE A 153 10.97 -7.56 -2.13
N LEU A 154 10.14 -6.77 -1.45
CA LEU A 154 10.53 -6.10 -0.22
C LEU A 154 10.70 -7.05 1.00
N ASP A 155 10.31 -8.32 0.88
CA ASP A 155 10.64 -9.36 1.88
C ASP A 155 12.06 -9.91 1.75
N THR A 156 12.84 -9.34 0.84
CA THR A 156 14.25 -9.68 0.67
C THR A 156 15.09 -9.06 1.77
N SER A 157 15.92 -9.88 2.40
CA SER A 157 16.89 -9.38 3.40
C SER A 157 17.97 -8.55 2.73
N VAL A 158 18.28 -7.41 3.36
CA VAL A 158 19.34 -6.50 2.98
C VAL A 158 20.23 -6.21 4.18
N SER A 159 21.51 -5.88 3.92
CA SER A 159 22.45 -5.44 4.94
C SER A 159 23.04 -4.11 4.49
N LEU A 160 22.96 -3.10 5.34
CA LEU A 160 23.47 -1.76 5.08
C LEU A 160 24.37 -1.32 6.23
N PRO A 161 25.58 -0.79 5.93
CA PRO A 161 26.53 -0.40 6.96
C PRO A 161 26.03 0.79 7.79
N ALA A 162 26.57 0.90 9.00
CA ALA A 162 26.34 2.08 9.85
C ALA A 162 27.16 3.25 9.32
N GLU A 163 26.50 4.14 8.61
CA GLU A 163 27.04 5.42 8.15
C GLU A 163 25.99 6.51 8.22
N GLU A 164 26.41 7.75 8.39
CA GLU A 164 25.47 8.88 8.32
C GLU A 164 25.13 9.16 6.86
N ARG A 165 23.84 9.09 6.54
CA ARG A 165 23.32 9.37 5.21
C ARG A 165 21.96 10.05 5.29
N THR A 166 21.48 10.63 4.20
CA THR A 166 20.11 11.13 4.13
C THR A 166 19.13 9.97 3.95
N ALA A 167 17.87 10.16 4.36
CA ALA A 167 16.81 9.20 4.12
C ALA A 167 16.66 8.88 2.61
N ALA A 168 16.80 9.90 1.74
CA ALA A 168 16.80 9.70 0.28
C ALA A 168 17.92 8.74 -0.16
N LYS A 169 19.13 8.89 0.39
CA LYS A 169 20.26 7.98 0.08
C LYS A 169 20.00 6.58 0.61
N LEU A 170 19.41 6.42 1.79
CA LEU A 170 19.05 5.11 2.34
C LEU A 170 18.03 4.39 1.45
N VAL A 171 17.00 5.09 0.96
CA VAL A 171 16.02 4.53 0.01
C VAL A 171 16.71 4.04 -1.26
N ASN A 172 17.64 4.83 -1.83
CA ASN A 172 18.43 4.40 -2.98
C ASN A 172 19.27 3.15 -2.66
N ASP A 173 19.94 3.10 -1.51
CA ASP A 173 20.77 1.95 -1.10
C ASP A 173 19.93 0.66 -0.96
N VAL A 174 18.69 0.78 -0.46
CA VAL A 174 17.74 -0.34 -0.41
C VAL A 174 17.38 -0.82 -1.82
N CYS A 175 17.02 0.10 -2.73
CA CYS A 175 16.68 -0.24 -4.11
C CYS A 175 17.87 -0.90 -4.84
N ASP A 176 19.08 -0.39 -4.65
CA ASP A 176 20.31 -0.96 -5.21
C ASP A 176 20.59 -2.37 -4.67
N ALA A 177 20.36 -2.60 -3.38
CA ALA A 177 20.54 -3.92 -2.75
C ALA A 177 19.53 -4.93 -3.33
N LEU A 178 18.27 -4.53 -3.50
CA LEU A 178 17.23 -5.33 -4.12
C LEU A 178 17.56 -5.65 -5.57
N SER A 179 18.01 -4.65 -6.35
CA SER A 179 18.40 -4.81 -7.75
C SER A 179 19.50 -5.85 -7.91
N ARG A 180 20.54 -5.76 -7.09
CA ARG A 180 21.63 -6.75 -7.10
C ARG A 180 21.16 -8.16 -6.72
N ARG A 181 20.21 -8.26 -5.77
CA ARG A 181 19.73 -9.57 -5.28
C ARG A 181 18.87 -10.30 -6.30
N TRP A 182 18.03 -9.55 -7.03
CA TRP A 182 17.07 -10.11 -7.98
C TRP A 182 17.56 -10.11 -9.43
N GLY A 183 18.66 -9.41 -9.75
CA GLY A 183 19.16 -9.27 -11.12
C GLY A 183 18.20 -8.47 -12.02
N LEU A 184 17.36 -7.61 -11.43
CA LEU A 184 16.43 -6.72 -12.12
C LEU A 184 16.57 -5.29 -11.56
N ILE A 185 15.98 -4.32 -12.22
CA ILE A 185 16.04 -2.93 -11.77
C ILE A 185 14.92 -2.68 -10.76
N VAL A 186 15.30 -2.26 -9.55
CA VAL A 186 14.44 -1.64 -8.56
C VAL A 186 14.95 -0.21 -8.37
N THR A 187 14.12 0.79 -8.60
CA THR A 187 14.54 2.20 -8.59
C THR A 187 13.54 3.07 -7.83
N PRO A 188 14.00 4.11 -7.13
CA PRO A 188 13.08 5.13 -6.65
C PRO A 188 12.36 5.83 -7.80
N GLY A 189 11.07 6.10 -7.63
CA GLY A 189 10.25 6.89 -8.54
C GLY A 189 9.91 8.25 -7.94
N ASN A 190 8.62 8.51 -7.74
CA ASN A 190 8.17 9.74 -7.09
C ASN A 190 8.48 9.68 -5.60
N LEU A 191 9.20 10.68 -5.10
CA LEU A 191 9.59 10.79 -3.70
C LEU A 191 9.32 12.21 -3.19
N PRO A 192 8.94 12.41 -1.93
CA PRO A 192 8.96 13.71 -1.27
C PRO A 192 10.43 14.10 -0.99
N TYR A 193 11.19 14.35 -2.08
CA TYR A 193 12.65 14.44 -2.04
C TYR A 193 13.17 15.47 -1.05
N GLY A 194 12.53 16.64 -0.95
CA GLY A 194 12.94 17.68 0.01
C GLY A 194 12.89 17.18 1.44
N LEU A 195 11.85 16.43 1.81
CA LEU A 195 11.70 15.84 3.13
C LEU A 195 12.76 14.75 3.37
N LEU A 196 12.91 13.82 2.44
CA LEU A 196 13.86 12.70 2.57
C LEU A 196 15.33 13.17 2.53
N ALA A 197 15.65 14.19 1.76
CA ALA A 197 17.00 14.74 1.66
C ALA A 197 17.41 15.55 2.92
N SER A 198 16.43 16.15 3.61
CA SER A 198 16.70 16.91 4.83
C SER A 198 16.86 16.04 6.07
N HIS A 199 16.29 14.83 6.08
CA HIS A 199 16.39 13.92 7.22
C HIS A 199 17.68 13.09 7.15
N LYS A 200 18.49 13.15 8.21
CA LYS A 200 19.71 12.34 8.37
C LYS A 200 19.46 11.16 9.28
N THR A 201 19.94 10.00 8.89
CA THR A 201 19.85 8.76 9.65
C THR A 201 21.21 8.07 9.73
N LYS A 202 21.42 7.28 10.80
CA LYS A 202 22.54 6.35 10.97
C LYS A 202 22.06 4.91 11.02
N LEU A 203 20.88 4.65 10.45
CA LEU A 203 20.29 3.32 10.48
C LEU A 203 21.25 2.30 9.87
N SER A 204 21.67 1.36 10.71
CA SER A 204 22.45 0.18 10.36
C SER A 204 21.53 -1.03 10.40
N VAL A 205 21.61 -1.87 9.40
CA VAL A 205 20.80 -3.10 9.34
C VAL A 205 21.69 -4.28 8.91
N SER A 206 21.44 -5.42 9.52
CA SER A 206 22.05 -6.68 9.15
C SER A 206 20.95 -7.71 8.99
N ASP A 207 20.83 -8.29 7.80
CA ASP A 207 19.87 -9.34 7.46
C ASP A 207 18.41 -8.98 7.81
N MET A 208 18.01 -7.74 7.51
CA MET A 208 16.65 -7.23 7.72
C MET A 208 15.91 -7.13 6.38
N THR A 209 14.62 -7.43 6.34
CA THR A 209 13.84 -7.25 5.10
C THR A 209 13.84 -5.78 4.67
N ALA A 210 13.88 -5.52 3.37
CA ALA A 210 13.84 -4.17 2.83
C ALA A 210 12.59 -3.40 3.31
N ARG A 211 11.44 -4.09 3.42
CA ARG A 211 10.20 -3.55 4.03
C ARG A 211 10.46 -3.03 5.44
N SER A 212 11.02 -3.85 6.32
CA SER A 212 11.31 -3.45 7.69
C SER A 212 12.33 -2.31 7.78
N VAL A 213 13.24 -2.19 6.80
CA VAL A 213 14.16 -1.04 6.74
C VAL A 213 13.39 0.25 6.44
N LEU A 214 12.46 0.23 5.48
CA LEU A 214 11.60 1.37 5.16
C LEU A 214 10.70 1.75 6.34
N ASP A 215 10.09 0.75 7.00
CA ASP A 215 9.25 0.96 8.20
C ASP A 215 10.03 1.68 9.30
N ARG A 216 11.25 1.20 9.59
CA ARG A 216 12.10 1.81 10.62
C ARG A 216 12.53 3.23 10.24
N LEU A 217 12.87 3.46 8.98
CA LEU A 217 13.21 4.80 8.49
C LEU A 217 12.05 5.76 8.69
N PHE A 218 10.83 5.37 8.29
CA PHE A 218 9.65 6.24 8.37
C PHE A 218 9.20 6.45 9.82
N ALA A 219 9.35 5.43 10.67
CA ALA A 219 9.13 5.59 12.10
C ALA A 219 10.14 6.56 12.75
N GLU A 220 11.43 6.52 12.33
CA GLU A 220 12.45 7.49 12.79
C GLU A 220 12.14 8.92 12.34
N MET A 221 11.62 9.08 11.12
CA MET A 221 11.23 10.39 10.60
C MET A 221 9.99 10.98 11.31
N GLY A 222 9.14 10.16 11.91
CA GLY A 222 7.94 10.60 12.62
C GLY A 222 6.87 11.24 11.73
N THR A 223 7.03 11.15 10.41
CA THR A 223 6.10 11.66 9.41
C THR A 223 5.30 10.50 8.83
N PRO A 224 3.97 10.63 8.66
CA PRO A 224 3.16 9.57 8.09
C PRO A 224 3.48 9.43 6.59
N LEU A 225 4.40 8.52 6.28
CA LEU A 225 4.80 8.17 4.93
C LEU A 225 4.25 6.78 4.58
N SER A 226 3.89 6.63 3.32
CA SER A 226 3.52 5.36 2.71
C SER A 226 4.31 5.14 1.42
N TRP A 227 4.26 3.93 0.86
CA TRP A 227 4.88 3.64 -0.42
C TRP A 227 4.05 2.69 -1.27
N HIS A 228 4.25 2.81 -2.59
CA HIS A 228 3.82 1.82 -3.57
C HIS A 228 5.02 1.32 -4.37
N LEU A 229 5.16 0.01 -4.48
CA LEU A 229 6.14 -0.61 -5.35
C LEU A 229 5.43 -1.09 -6.62
N TYR A 230 5.64 -0.39 -7.74
CA TYR A 230 5.00 -0.69 -9.02
C TYR A 230 5.91 -1.48 -9.93
N HIS A 231 5.37 -2.52 -10.56
CA HIS A 231 6.02 -3.26 -11.63
C HIS A 231 5.69 -2.64 -12.99
N ASP A 232 6.72 -2.29 -13.77
CA ASP A 232 6.60 -1.89 -15.17
C ASP A 232 6.71 -3.14 -16.06
N PRO A 233 5.61 -3.63 -16.66
CA PRO A 233 5.66 -4.85 -17.48
C PRO A 233 6.40 -4.65 -18.81
N GLY A 234 6.55 -3.42 -19.29
CA GLY A 234 7.27 -3.10 -20.53
C GLY A 234 8.79 -3.16 -20.38
N LEU A 235 9.29 -2.82 -19.20
CA LEU A 235 10.71 -2.79 -18.87
C LEU A 235 11.15 -3.93 -17.94
N ASN A 236 10.19 -4.61 -17.31
CA ASN A 236 10.42 -5.56 -16.23
C ASN A 236 11.22 -4.95 -15.07
N TRP A 237 10.83 -3.74 -14.67
CA TRP A 237 11.41 -2.98 -13.57
C TRP A 237 10.42 -2.81 -12.45
N TYR A 238 10.95 -2.52 -11.25
CA TYR A 238 10.15 -2.09 -10.13
C TYR A 238 10.48 -0.65 -9.77
N VAL A 239 9.43 0.14 -9.51
CA VAL A 239 9.53 1.56 -9.17
C VAL A 239 8.93 1.78 -7.79
N LEU A 240 9.74 2.21 -6.84
CA LEU A 240 9.33 2.53 -5.48
C LEU A 240 8.93 4.00 -5.38
N ASN A 241 7.63 4.25 -5.28
CA ASN A 241 7.08 5.57 -5.02
C ASN A 241 6.82 5.73 -3.52
N ILE A 242 7.16 6.88 -2.97
CA ILE A 242 6.91 7.23 -1.57
C ILE A 242 6.07 8.51 -1.55
N HIS A 243 5.05 8.58 -0.70
CA HIS A 243 4.19 9.74 -0.57
C HIS A 243 3.84 10.04 0.89
N LEU A 244 3.39 11.26 1.14
CA LEU A 244 2.82 11.67 2.41
C LEU A 244 1.37 11.18 2.48
N VAL A 245 0.98 10.66 3.64
CA VAL A 245 -0.41 10.36 3.92
C VAL A 245 -1.12 11.65 4.28
N GLU A 246 -2.03 12.07 3.43
CA GLU A 246 -2.85 13.26 3.64
C GLU A 246 -4.29 12.85 3.92
N PRO A 247 -4.92 13.38 4.98
CA PRO A 247 -6.33 13.11 5.24
C PRO A 247 -7.17 13.63 4.07
N ALA A 248 -8.25 12.91 3.76
CA ALA A 248 -9.23 13.39 2.79
C ALA A 248 -9.63 14.82 3.16
N GLY A 249 -9.44 15.76 2.23
CA GLY A 249 -9.89 17.14 2.40
C GLY A 249 -11.39 17.12 2.73
N LYS A 250 -11.84 18.01 3.64
CA LYS A 250 -13.28 18.26 3.74
C LYS A 250 -13.67 18.81 2.37
N GLU A 251 -14.51 18.06 1.64
CA GLU A 251 -15.17 18.63 0.47
C GLU A 251 -15.90 19.88 0.96
N GLU A 252 -15.46 21.05 0.48
CA GLU A 252 -16.12 22.33 0.71
C GLU A 252 -17.41 22.44 -0.09
#